data_3f1276fb5b5961a4df6d7cc509781fdf
#
_entry.id   3f1276fb5b5961a4df6d7cc509781fdf
#
_cell.length_a   1.000
_cell.length_b   1.000
_cell.length_c   1.000
_cell.angle_alpha   90.00
_cell.angle_beta   90.00
_cell.angle_gamma   90.00
#
_symmetry.space_group_name_H-M   'P 1'
#
loop_
_entity.id
_entity.type
_entity.pdbx_description
1 polymer ?
#
loop_
_entity_poly.entity_id
_entity_poly.type
_entity_poly.pdbx_seq_one_letter_code
_entity_poly.pdbx_strand_id
1 'polypeptide(L)'
;VWAGELSAVHERFVHRFARTEPRESALAYMRGLIAPLERKNGWTLAEQAGHAGPDRIQRLLNRIDWDADEVLDDVRDYVVEHLGDPGAVLIVDDTGFLKKGTRSAGVQRQYSGTAGRTENCQVGVFLAYAAERGRTLIDRRLYLPTSWTDDRERCRRAGITDETAFATKVVMAKEMVRRAIADGIPFRWVTADAAYGFSKGWRHELEQADVFHVMATTRHDTVVTRWALDHPVHDLFPALPRQKWKRRSCGRGAHGPRVFDWARVEVRPWHREDRRHWVIARRSVSRPDEISYYIAYCPADTTLDQLIHIAGSRWAVEECFQSAKQECGLDDYQVRRYPGWHRHITLAMAAHACLTVLRARALDTDKAETDPPSSSTSASPKSDA
;
A
#
# COMPACT_ATOMS: atom_id res chain seq x y z
N VAL A 1 -23.58 -3.18 12.84
CA VAL A 1 -22.15 -3.51 12.97
C VAL A 1 -21.27 -2.49 12.24
N TRP A 2 -21.35 -2.36 10.91
CA TRP A 2 -20.45 -1.45 10.15
C TRP A 2 -20.57 0.04 10.53
N ALA A 3 -21.79 0.53 10.82
CA ALA A 3 -21.99 1.93 11.19
C ALA A 3 -21.35 2.28 12.56
N GLY A 4 -21.33 1.33 13.49
CA GLY A 4 -20.64 1.49 14.77
C GLY A 4 -19.13 1.54 14.61
N GLU A 5 -18.55 0.66 13.79
CA GLU A 5 -17.12 0.66 13.53
C GLU A 5 -16.65 1.93 12.80
N LEU A 6 -17.43 2.40 11.83
CA LEU A 6 -17.12 3.65 11.15
C LEU A 6 -17.15 4.85 12.10
N SER A 7 -18.07 4.85 13.07
CA SER A 7 -18.10 5.86 14.13
C SER A 7 -16.88 5.75 15.04
N ALA A 8 -16.44 4.53 15.40
CA ALA A 8 -15.24 4.31 16.20
C ALA A 8 -13.96 4.81 15.49
N VAL A 9 -13.82 4.57 14.19
CA VAL A 9 -12.73 5.15 13.39
C VAL A 9 -12.78 6.67 13.40
N HIS A 10 -13.97 7.26 13.20
CA HIS A 10 -14.15 8.70 13.21
C HIS A 10 -13.81 9.32 14.58
N GLU A 11 -14.15 8.67 15.69
CA GLU A 11 -13.85 9.13 17.05
C GLU A 11 -12.34 9.27 17.28
N ARG A 12 -11.47 8.50 16.57
CA ARG A 12 -10.03 8.61 16.70
C ARG A 12 -9.49 9.98 16.29
N PHE A 13 -10.05 10.55 15.23
CA PHE A 13 -9.58 11.82 14.67
C PHE A 13 -10.58 12.97 14.77
N VAL A 14 -11.73 12.79 15.45
CA VAL A 14 -12.75 13.85 15.59
C VAL A 14 -12.19 15.11 16.25
N HIS A 15 -11.21 14.97 17.13
CA HIS A 15 -10.53 16.08 17.83
C HIS A 15 -9.70 16.98 16.89
N ARG A 16 -9.32 16.49 15.67
CA ARG A 16 -8.62 17.26 14.64
C ARG A 16 -9.51 18.33 14.00
N PHE A 17 -10.80 18.30 14.24
CA PHE A 17 -11.74 19.30 13.78
C PHE A 17 -12.15 20.24 14.91
N ALA A 18 -11.88 21.53 14.75
CA ALA A 18 -12.12 22.54 15.78
C ALA A 18 -13.62 22.74 16.12
N ARG A 19 -14.53 22.45 15.17
CA ARG A 19 -15.98 22.73 15.30
C ARG A 19 -16.81 21.48 15.08
N THR A 20 -18.06 21.49 15.61
CA THR A 20 -19.00 20.36 15.49
C THR A 20 -19.42 20.09 14.03
N GLU A 21 -19.70 21.14 13.25
CA GLU A 21 -20.14 20.96 11.85
C GLU A 21 -19.15 20.18 10.96
N PRO A 22 -17.83 20.44 10.96
CA PRO A 22 -16.86 19.62 10.27
C PRO A 22 -16.80 18.18 10.78
N ARG A 23 -16.93 17.93 12.08
CA ARG A 23 -16.96 16.61 12.69
C ARG A 23 -18.09 15.76 12.12
N GLU A 24 -19.32 16.31 12.16
CA GLU A 24 -20.49 15.68 11.57
C GLU A 24 -20.34 15.44 10.05
N SER A 25 -19.80 16.45 9.34
CA SER A 25 -19.61 16.38 7.90
C SER A 25 -18.57 15.30 7.50
N ALA A 26 -17.51 15.11 8.31
CA ALA A 26 -16.51 14.07 8.05
C ALA A 26 -17.11 12.67 8.23
N LEU A 27 -17.90 12.44 9.28
CA LEU A 27 -18.59 11.16 9.47
C LEU A 27 -19.63 10.90 8.38
N ALA A 28 -20.41 11.91 8.01
CA ALA A 28 -21.40 11.81 6.93
C ALA A 28 -20.70 11.53 5.58
N TYR A 29 -19.56 12.17 5.34
CA TYR A 29 -18.73 11.92 4.16
C TYR A 29 -18.27 10.47 4.08
N MET A 30 -17.69 9.94 5.14
CA MET A 30 -17.23 8.54 5.20
C MET A 30 -18.39 7.55 5.04
N ARG A 31 -19.56 7.82 5.65
CA ARG A 31 -20.76 7.01 5.43
C ARG A 31 -21.20 6.99 3.97
N GLY A 32 -21.17 8.15 3.32
CA GLY A 32 -21.46 8.26 1.90
C GLY A 32 -20.45 7.54 1.01
N LEU A 33 -19.16 7.55 1.38
CA LEU A 33 -18.13 6.81 0.66
C LEU A 33 -18.34 5.29 0.67
N ILE A 34 -18.89 4.73 1.75
CA ILE A 34 -19.19 3.28 1.85
C ILE A 34 -20.58 2.96 1.29
N ALA A 35 -21.47 3.95 1.19
CA ALA A 35 -22.82 3.73 0.69
C ALA A 35 -22.83 3.21 -0.78
N PRO A 36 -23.83 2.39 -1.16
CA PRO A 36 -23.95 1.84 -2.51
C PRO A 36 -24.45 2.90 -3.52
N LEU A 37 -23.69 3.99 -3.64
CA LEU A 37 -23.98 5.07 -4.58
C LEU A 37 -23.29 4.79 -5.91
N GLU A 38 -23.99 4.98 -7.01
CA GLU A 38 -23.42 4.84 -8.37
C GLU A 38 -22.25 5.81 -8.61
N ARG A 39 -22.33 7.00 -8.01
CA ARG A 39 -21.27 8.03 -8.06
C ARG A 39 -21.13 8.69 -6.69
N LYS A 40 -19.91 8.85 -6.22
CA LYS A 40 -19.60 9.45 -4.89
C LYS A 40 -19.06 10.88 -5.07
N ASN A 41 -19.86 11.76 -5.63
CA ASN A 41 -19.53 13.18 -5.81
C ASN A 41 -20.18 14.07 -4.74
N GLY A 42 -19.84 15.35 -4.72
CA GLY A 42 -20.34 16.28 -3.70
C GLY A 42 -21.86 16.40 -3.60
N TRP A 43 -22.60 16.19 -4.70
CA TRP A 43 -24.07 16.22 -4.71
C TRP A 43 -24.65 14.93 -4.13
N THR A 44 -24.26 13.78 -4.66
CA THR A 44 -24.79 12.49 -4.21
C THR A 44 -24.44 12.18 -2.75
N LEU A 45 -23.25 12.59 -2.31
CA LEU A 45 -22.83 12.47 -0.90
C LEU A 45 -23.62 13.43 0.01
N ALA A 46 -23.97 14.63 -0.47
CA ALA A 46 -24.80 15.57 0.27
C ALA A 46 -26.23 15.08 0.40
N GLU A 47 -26.83 14.57 -0.69
CA GLU A 47 -28.15 13.96 -0.71
C GLU A 47 -28.23 12.75 0.24
N GLN A 48 -27.24 11.85 0.20
CA GLN A 48 -27.10 10.72 1.13
C GLN A 48 -27.02 11.15 2.58
N ALA A 49 -26.42 12.33 2.86
CA ALA A 49 -26.32 12.92 4.19
C ALA A 49 -27.56 13.73 4.61
N GLY A 50 -28.60 13.82 3.76
CA GLY A 50 -29.81 14.60 4.01
C GLY A 50 -29.62 16.12 3.90
N HIS A 51 -28.60 16.57 3.15
CA HIS A 51 -28.34 17.98 2.92
C HIS A 51 -29.01 18.47 1.63
N ALA A 52 -29.53 19.71 1.64
CA ALA A 52 -30.17 20.34 0.50
C ALA A 52 -29.21 20.65 -0.66
N GLY A 53 -27.90 20.60 -0.44
CA GLY A 53 -26.89 20.87 -1.47
C GLY A 53 -25.47 20.47 -1.03
N PRO A 54 -24.51 20.54 -1.96
CA PRO A 54 -23.17 20.00 -1.78
C PRO A 54 -22.24 20.85 -0.91
N ASP A 55 -22.67 22.04 -0.45
CA ASP A 55 -21.81 23.05 0.17
C ASP A 55 -21.06 22.53 1.40
N ARG A 56 -21.74 21.78 2.28
CA ARG A 56 -21.12 21.21 3.49
C ARG A 56 -19.98 20.25 3.12
N ILE A 57 -20.23 19.36 2.17
CA ILE A 57 -19.25 18.39 1.66
C ILE A 57 -18.08 19.08 0.96
N GLN A 58 -18.38 20.07 0.11
CA GLN A 58 -17.35 20.82 -0.60
C GLN A 58 -16.51 21.69 0.36
N ARG A 59 -17.12 22.28 1.38
CA ARG A 59 -16.42 23.06 2.40
C ARG A 59 -15.48 22.20 3.24
N LEU A 60 -15.90 20.98 3.64
CA LEU A 60 -15.06 20.01 4.36
C LEU A 60 -13.75 19.76 3.62
N LEU A 61 -13.80 19.54 2.31
CA LEU A 61 -12.62 19.20 1.52
C LEU A 61 -11.77 20.41 1.11
N ASN A 62 -12.40 21.61 0.90
CA ASN A 62 -11.71 22.71 0.22
C ASN A 62 -11.50 23.96 1.07
N ARG A 63 -12.26 24.17 2.16
CA ARG A 63 -12.29 25.46 2.87
C ARG A 63 -12.07 25.36 4.37
N ILE A 64 -12.59 24.30 5.02
CA ILE A 64 -12.44 24.11 6.47
C ILE A 64 -10.98 23.81 6.76
N ASP A 65 -10.47 24.40 7.82
CA ASP A 65 -9.11 24.15 8.26
C ASP A 65 -9.06 22.87 9.08
N TRP A 66 -8.33 21.88 8.55
CA TRP A 66 -7.94 20.64 9.19
C TRP A 66 -6.82 19.98 8.41
N ASP A 67 -5.91 19.32 9.12
CA ASP A 67 -4.74 18.67 8.55
C ASP A 67 -5.06 17.23 8.20
N ALA A 68 -4.88 16.89 6.92
CA ALA A 68 -5.12 15.56 6.42
C ALA A 68 -4.01 14.56 6.80
N ASP A 69 -2.80 15.04 7.13
CA ASP A 69 -1.70 14.20 7.58
C ASP A 69 -1.90 13.80 9.04
N GLU A 70 -2.32 14.74 9.91
CA GLU A 70 -2.68 14.40 11.30
C GLU A 70 -3.84 13.41 11.40
N VAL A 71 -4.87 13.56 10.56
CA VAL A 71 -5.96 12.57 10.48
C VAL A 71 -5.45 11.22 9.98
N LEU A 72 -4.50 11.21 9.04
CA LEU A 72 -3.90 9.96 8.56
C LEU A 72 -3.08 9.26 9.64
N ASP A 73 -2.39 10.02 10.49
CA ASP A 73 -1.65 9.47 11.62
C ASP A 73 -2.59 8.71 12.58
N ASP A 74 -3.73 9.33 12.94
CA ASP A 74 -4.75 8.68 13.76
C ASP A 74 -5.37 7.44 13.07
N VAL A 75 -5.52 7.45 11.75
CA VAL A 75 -5.97 6.28 10.96
C VAL A 75 -4.91 5.18 10.94
N ARG A 76 -3.62 5.51 10.86
CA ARG A 76 -2.53 4.53 10.97
C ARG A 76 -2.52 3.85 12.34
N ASP A 77 -2.70 4.63 13.40
CA ASP A 77 -2.79 4.08 14.77
C ASP A 77 -3.95 3.10 14.89
N TYR A 78 -5.11 3.42 14.30
CA TYR A 78 -6.24 2.50 14.23
C TYR A 78 -5.89 1.21 13.46
N VAL A 79 -5.19 1.32 12.33
CA VAL A 79 -4.75 0.15 11.55
C VAL A 79 -3.78 -0.71 12.36
N VAL A 80 -2.79 -0.10 13.02
CA VAL A 80 -1.81 -0.81 13.84
C VAL A 80 -2.47 -1.51 15.03
N GLU A 81 -3.42 -0.87 15.70
CA GLU A 81 -4.15 -1.46 16.83
C GLU A 81 -4.91 -2.74 16.41
N HIS A 82 -5.53 -2.74 15.24
CA HIS A 82 -6.41 -3.82 14.82
C HIS A 82 -5.78 -4.87 13.90
N LEU A 83 -4.80 -4.47 13.09
CA LEU A 83 -4.15 -5.33 12.09
C LEU A 83 -2.64 -5.47 12.31
N GLY A 84 -2.07 -4.83 13.36
CA GLY A 84 -0.63 -4.80 13.61
C GLY A 84 -0.03 -6.20 13.69
N ASP A 85 1.05 -6.41 12.92
CA ASP A 85 1.74 -7.69 12.78
C ASP A 85 3.24 -7.43 12.57
N PRO A 86 4.12 -7.90 13.49
CA PRO A 86 5.56 -7.78 13.30
C PRO A 86 6.09 -8.47 12.04
N GLY A 87 5.34 -9.40 11.45
CA GLY A 87 5.66 -10.07 10.19
C GLY A 87 5.13 -9.37 8.94
N ALA A 88 4.37 -8.28 9.09
CA ALA A 88 3.75 -7.56 7.99
C ALA A 88 4.72 -7.09 6.92
N VAL A 89 4.16 -6.83 5.73
CA VAL A 89 4.87 -6.32 4.56
C VAL A 89 4.37 -4.92 4.23
N LEU A 90 5.27 -3.96 4.14
CA LEU A 90 5.01 -2.66 3.53
C LEU A 90 5.16 -2.77 2.00
N ILE A 91 4.17 -2.30 1.26
CA ILE A 91 4.13 -2.38 -0.19
C ILE A 91 3.99 -0.99 -0.76
N VAL A 92 4.95 -0.58 -1.59
CA VAL A 92 4.89 0.70 -2.30
C VAL A 92 4.43 0.46 -3.73
N ASP A 93 3.46 1.25 -4.15
CA ASP A 93 3.00 1.28 -5.55
C ASP A 93 2.28 2.61 -5.83
N ASP A 94 1.95 2.87 -7.08
CA ASP A 94 1.18 4.05 -7.47
C ASP A 94 -0.07 3.70 -8.30
N THR A 95 -1.04 4.60 -8.27
CA THR A 95 -2.25 4.44 -9.09
C THR A 95 -2.64 5.74 -9.76
N GLY A 96 -3.15 5.63 -10.99
CA GLY A 96 -3.63 6.77 -11.78
C GLY A 96 -5.10 7.09 -11.49
N PHE A 97 -5.41 8.39 -11.51
CA PHE A 97 -6.74 8.96 -11.42
C PHE A 97 -7.03 9.75 -12.68
N LEU A 98 -7.86 9.22 -13.57
CA LEU A 98 -8.18 9.85 -14.84
C LEU A 98 -8.89 11.19 -14.65
N LYS A 99 -8.49 12.22 -15.38
CA LYS A 99 -9.09 13.57 -15.33
C LYS A 99 -9.33 14.11 -16.73
N LYS A 100 -10.46 14.80 -16.90
CA LYS A 100 -10.81 15.43 -18.20
C LYS A 100 -10.20 16.81 -18.38
N GLY A 101 -9.84 17.50 -17.29
CA GLY A 101 -9.37 18.88 -17.31
C GLY A 101 -7.90 19.01 -16.92
N THR A 102 -7.37 20.25 -16.99
CA THR A 102 -5.96 20.58 -16.73
C THR A 102 -5.72 21.28 -15.40
N ARG A 103 -6.79 21.50 -14.58
CA ARG A 103 -6.72 22.33 -13.36
C ARG A 103 -6.49 21.55 -12.08
N SER A 104 -6.64 20.23 -12.09
CA SER A 104 -6.40 19.41 -10.89
C SER A 104 -4.91 19.35 -10.57
N ALA A 105 -4.52 19.54 -9.31
CA ALA A 105 -3.13 19.53 -8.87
C ALA A 105 -2.41 18.26 -9.36
N GLY A 106 -1.24 18.40 -9.98
CA GLY A 106 -0.43 17.29 -10.47
C GLY A 106 -0.93 16.63 -11.78
N VAL A 107 -2.03 17.13 -12.39
CA VAL A 107 -2.55 16.54 -13.62
C VAL A 107 -1.66 16.85 -14.83
N GLN A 108 -1.36 15.82 -15.60
CA GLN A 108 -0.77 15.93 -16.94
C GLN A 108 -1.00 14.64 -17.75
N ARG A 109 -0.64 14.64 -19.02
CA ARG A 109 -0.55 13.42 -19.80
C ARG A 109 0.68 12.62 -19.35
N GLN A 110 0.43 11.49 -18.71
CA GLN A 110 1.46 10.58 -18.19
C GLN A 110 0.95 9.14 -18.21
N TYR A 111 1.85 8.18 -18.09
CA TYR A 111 1.46 6.77 -18.06
C TYR A 111 0.59 6.51 -16.81
N SER A 112 -0.54 5.86 -17.03
CA SER A 112 -1.44 5.40 -15.99
C SER A 112 -1.49 3.87 -16.01
N GLY A 113 -1.01 3.23 -14.95
CA GLY A 113 -1.11 1.77 -14.79
C GLY A 113 -2.56 1.29 -14.84
N THR A 114 -3.50 2.06 -14.28
CA THR A 114 -4.94 1.77 -14.31
C THR A 114 -5.51 1.74 -15.74
N ALA A 115 -5.05 2.65 -16.62
CA ALA A 115 -5.49 2.71 -18.01
C ALA A 115 -4.64 1.86 -18.97
N GLY A 116 -3.47 1.38 -18.52
CA GLY A 116 -2.51 0.65 -19.35
C GLY A 116 -1.87 1.48 -20.47
N ARG A 117 -2.01 2.81 -20.43
CA ARG A 117 -1.55 3.74 -21.48
C ARG A 117 -1.35 5.15 -20.95
N THR A 118 -0.77 6.03 -21.78
CA THR A 118 -0.62 7.46 -21.46
C THR A 118 -1.97 8.18 -21.56
N GLU A 119 -2.43 8.69 -20.43
CA GLU A 119 -3.69 9.43 -20.27
C GLU A 119 -3.49 10.73 -19.48
N ASN A 120 -4.47 11.62 -19.56
CA ASN A 120 -4.51 12.81 -18.70
C ASN A 120 -4.96 12.39 -17.29
N CYS A 121 -4.04 12.31 -16.37
CA CYS A 121 -4.29 11.78 -15.03
C CYS A 121 -3.47 12.46 -13.94
N GLN A 122 -3.93 12.33 -12.71
CA GLN A 122 -3.11 12.49 -11.52
C GLN A 122 -2.52 11.12 -11.15
N VAL A 123 -1.37 11.09 -10.51
CA VAL A 123 -0.78 9.86 -9.97
C VAL A 123 -0.58 10.02 -8.47
N GLY A 124 -1.15 9.13 -7.70
CA GLY A 124 -0.90 9.01 -6.26
C GLY A 124 0.05 7.87 -5.99
N VAL A 125 1.08 8.12 -5.19
CA VAL A 125 1.98 7.10 -4.63
C VAL A 125 1.45 6.71 -3.27
N PHE A 126 1.37 5.42 -3.00
CA PHE A 126 0.77 4.89 -1.77
C PHE A 126 1.70 3.89 -1.08
N LEU A 127 1.55 3.81 0.23
CA LEU A 127 2.10 2.77 1.06
C LEU A 127 0.95 1.89 1.58
N ALA A 128 0.96 0.61 1.23
CA ALA A 128 0.03 -0.37 1.75
C ALA A 128 0.69 -1.18 2.88
N TYR A 129 -0.10 -1.56 3.86
CA TYR A 129 0.21 -2.46 4.96
C TYR A 129 -0.48 -3.79 4.72
N ALA A 130 0.28 -4.86 4.57
CA ALA A 130 -0.23 -6.21 4.35
C ALA A 130 0.20 -7.12 5.50
N ALA A 131 -0.76 -7.53 6.31
CA ALA A 131 -0.63 -8.45 7.42
C ALA A 131 -1.48 -9.70 7.18
N GLU A 132 -1.32 -10.73 8.01
CA GLU A 132 -2.14 -11.95 7.92
C GLU A 132 -3.64 -11.66 8.04
N ARG A 133 -4.02 -10.76 8.97
CA ARG A 133 -5.41 -10.40 9.26
C ARG A 133 -6.06 -9.51 8.20
N GLY A 134 -5.28 -8.79 7.39
CA GLY A 134 -5.83 -7.89 6.39
C GLY A 134 -4.79 -7.00 5.72
N ARG A 135 -5.27 -6.20 4.76
CA ARG A 135 -4.41 -5.30 3.99
C ARG A 135 -5.14 -4.00 3.70
N THR A 136 -4.46 -2.88 3.90
CA THR A 136 -5.02 -1.54 3.70
C THR A 136 -3.94 -0.52 3.36
N LEU A 137 -4.35 0.64 2.86
CA LEU A 137 -3.47 1.76 2.58
C LEU A 137 -3.21 2.53 3.88
N ILE A 138 -1.94 2.88 4.15
CA ILE A 138 -1.53 3.58 5.39
C ILE A 138 -0.81 4.92 5.14
N ASP A 139 -0.37 5.18 3.91
CA ASP A 139 0.20 6.49 3.55
C ASP A 139 -0.06 6.79 2.06
N ARG A 140 0.03 8.06 1.70
CA ARG A 140 -0.23 8.57 0.34
C ARG A 140 0.55 9.86 0.07
N ARG A 141 0.93 10.04 -1.19
CA ARG A 141 1.54 11.27 -1.72
C ARG A 141 1.00 11.55 -3.12
N LEU A 142 0.61 12.79 -3.40
CA LEU A 142 0.28 13.18 -4.77
C LEU A 142 1.55 13.53 -5.53
N TYR A 143 1.81 12.82 -6.63
CA TYR A 143 2.93 13.12 -7.50
C TYR A 143 2.70 14.43 -8.25
N LEU A 144 3.65 15.34 -8.13
CA LEU A 144 3.68 16.63 -8.83
C LEU A 144 4.78 16.58 -9.89
N PRO A 145 4.43 16.48 -11.18
CA PRO A 145 5.42 16.54 -12.25
C PRO A 145 6.18 17.87 -12.30
N THR A 146 7.36 17.91 -12.93
CA THR A 146 8.16 19.13 -13.10
C THR A 146 7.37 20.26 -13.76
N SER A 147 6.50 19.94 -14.74
CA SER A 147 5.57 20.92 -15.35
C SER A 147 4.64 21.63 -14.36
N TRP A 148 4.51 21.10 -13.15
CA TRP A 148 3.80 21.74 -12.04
C TRP A 148 4.76 22.48 -11.13
N THR A 149 5.80 21.82 -10.64
CA THR A 149 6.74 22.40 -9.67
C THR A 149 7.54 23.58 -10.23
N ASP A 150 7.72 23.65 -11.55
CA ASP A 150 8.36 24.77 -12.24
C ASP A 150 7.41 25.95 -12.47
N ASP A 151 6.07 25.77 -12.41
CA ASP A 151 5.05 26.81 -12.53
C ASP A 151 4.50 27.17 -11.14
N ARG A 152 5.18 28.07 -10.44
CA ARG A 152 4.81 28.47 -9.08
C ARG A 152 3.45 29.14 -8.99
N GLU A 153 3.03 29.89 -10.02
CA GLU A 153 1.71 30.50 -10.04
C GLU A 153 0.60 29.45 -10.14
N ARG A 154 0.79 28.45 -10.99
CA ARG A 154 -0.11 27.30 -11.10
C ARG A 154 -0.18 26.51 -9.79
N CYS A 155 0.95 26.31 -9.12
CA CYS A 155 1.02 25.68 -7.80
C CYS A 155 0.20 26.47 -6.76
N ARG A 156 0.41 27.78 -6.63
CA ARG A 156 -0.34 28.61 -5.67
C ARG A 156 -1.84 28.58 -5.93
N ARG A 157 -2.28 28.65 -7.20
CA ARG A 157 -3.71 28.50 -7.56
C ARG A 157 -4.30 27.16 -7.14
N ALA A 158 -3.51 26.10 -7.18
CA ALA A 158 -3.91 24.77 -6.73
C ALA A 158 -3.76 24.55 -5.21
N GLY A 159 -3.24 25.53 -4.47
CA GLY A 159 -3.00 25.44 -3.02
C GLY A 159 -1.78 24.61 -2.66
N ILE A 160 -0.80 24.53 -3.56
CA ILE A 160 0.52 23.94 -3.32
C ILE A 160 1.42 25.06 -2.81
N THR A 161 2.11 24.84 -1.70
CA THR A 161 2.97 25.83 -1.07
C THR A 161 4.27 26.05 -1.86
N ASP A 162 4.91 27.19 -1.66
CA ASP A 162 6.14 27.54 -2.38
C ASP A 162 7.34 26.65 -1.95
N GLU A 163 7.29 26.05 -0.77
CA GLU A 163 8.29 25.14 -0.23
C GLU A 163 8.21 23.74 -0.87
N THR A 164 7.09 23.42 -1.54
CA THR A 164 6.91 22.12 -2.19
C THR A 164 7.84 22.01 -3.40
N ALA A 165 8.92 21.24 -3.25
CA ALA A 165 9.87 20.95 -4.31
C ALA A 165 9.44 19.74 -5.15
N PHE A 166 10.06 19.59 -6.33
CA PHE A 166 9.92 18.38 -7.11
C PHE A 166 10.51 17.17 -6.35
N ALA A 167 9.74 16.09 -6.29
CA ALA A 167 10.19 14.81 -5.78
C ALA A 167 9.83 13.69 -6.76
N THR A 168 10.77 12.79 -7.01
CA THR A 168 10.46 11.59 -7.78
C THR A 168 9.57 10.65 -6.97
N LYS A 169 8.84 9.76 -7.62
CA LYS A 169 8.02 8.73 -6.94
C LYS A 169 8.85 7.89 -5.96
N VAL A 170 10.10 7.58 -6.31
CA VAL A 170 11.04 6.85 -5.44
C VAL A 170 11.37 7.64 -4.18
N VAL A 171 11.58 8.95 -4.27
CA VAL A 171 11.81 9.82 -3.11
C VAL A 171 10.57 9.82 -2.20
N MET A 172 9.38 9.96 -2.77
CA MET A 172 8.12 9.88 -2.02
C MET A 172 7.97 8.55 -1.29
N ALA A 173 8.29 7.42 -1.97
CA ALA A 173 8.27 6.09 -1.39
C ALA A 173 9.22 5.97 -0.19
N LYS A 174 10.46 6.45 -0.33
CA LYS A 174 11.45 6.49 0.74
C LYS A 174 10.95 7.27 1.96
N GLU A 175 10.37 8.43 1.75
CA GLU A 175 9.83 9.27 2.83
C GLU A 175 8.69 8.58 3.58
N MET A 176 7.76 7.91 2.88
CA MET A 176 6.68 7.17 3.51
C MET A 176 7.21 5.99 4.33
N VAL A 177 8.17 5.22 3.81
CA VAL A 177 8.77 4.09 4.55
C VAL A 177 9.60 4.59 5.75
N ARG A 178 10.37 5.68 5.61
CA ARG A 178 11.11 6.30 6.73
C ARG A 178 10.15 6.75 7.84
N ARG A 179 9.01 7.36 7.47
CA ARG A 179 7.97 7.73 8.43
C ARG A 179 7.42 6.49 9.14
N ALA A 180 7.09 5.43 8.42
CA ALA A 180 6.61 4.19 9.02
C ALA A 180 7.61 3.59 10.03
N ILE A 181 8.92 3.68 9.73
CA ILE A 181 9.99 3.27 10.67
C ILE A 181 10.03 4.19 11.90
N ALA A 182 10.01 5.51 11.69
CA ALA A 182 10.08 6.49 12.77
C ALA A 182 8.87 6.42 13.72
N ASP A 183 7.68 6.15 13.18
CA ASP A 183 6.43 6.00 13.92
C ASP A 183 6.31 4.61 14.60
N GLY A 184 7.30 3.73 14.43
CA GLY A 184 7.32 2.41 15.07
C GLY A 184 6.23 1.47 14.56
N ILE A 185 5.76 1.63 13.32
CA ILE A 185 4.78 0.71 12.72
C ILE A 185 5.38 -0.71 12.69
N PRO A 186 4.69 -1.73 13.22
CA PRO A 186 5.22 -3.08 13.24
C PRO A 186 5.18 -3.67 11.82
N PHE A 187 6.35 -3.97 11.24
CA PHE A 187 6.49 -4.67 9.97
C PHE A 187 7.87 -5.34 9.90
N ARG A 188 8.04 -6.27 8.99
CA ARG A 188 9.31 -6.97 8.78
C ARG A 188 9.90 -6.73 7.39
N TRP A 189 9.05 -6.51 6.38
CA TRP A 189 9.45 -6.53 4.98
C TRP A 189 8.98 -5.30 4.24
N VAL A 190 9.76 -4.90 3.24
CA VAL A 190 9.37 -3.91 2.24
C VAL A 190 9.42 -4.55 0.85
N THR A 191 8.41 -4.32 0.03
CA THR A 191 8.40 -4.73 -1.37
C THR A 191 7.85 -3.63 -2.26
N ALA A 192 8.32 -3.60 -3.50
CA ALA A 192 7.86 -2.67 -4.52
C ALA A 192 8.09 -3.25 -5.93
N ASP A 193 7.45 -2.66 -6.92
CA ASP A 193 7.69 -3.00 -8.31
C ASP A 193 9.06 -2.50 -8.84
N ALA A 194 9.38 -2.81 -10.10
CA ALA A 194 10.66 -2.42 -10.69
C ALA A 194 10.83 -0.91 -10.88
N ALA A 195 9.74 -0.12 -10.94
CA ALA A 195 9.83 1.34 -11.03
C ALA A 195 10.41 1.98 -9.76
N TYR A 196 10.29 1.31 -8.63
CA TYR A 196 10.85 1.70 -7.34
C TYR A 196 12.07 0.85 -6.98
N GLY A 197 11.97 -0.45 -7.15
CA GLY A 197 12.93 -1.43 -6.66
C GLY A 197 14.27 -1.42 -7.39
N PHE A 198 14.36 -0.85 -8.62
CA PHE A 198 15.64 -0.70 -9.33
C PHE A 198 16.59 0.29 -8.63
N SER A 199 16.11 1.13 -7.72
CA SER A 199 16.91 2.14 -7.02
C SER A 199 17.90 1.48 -6.04
N LYS A 200 19.16 1.34 -6.45
CA LYS A 200 20.26 0.82 -5.60
C LYS A 200 20.41 1.64 -4.31
N GLY A 201 20.29 2.97 -4.40
CA GLY A 201 20.38 3.84 -3.24
C GLY A 201 19.26 3.59 -2.24
N TRP A 202 18.03 3.27 -2.68
CA TRP A 202 16.94 2.94 -1.76
C TRP A 202 17.17 1.58 -1.08
N ARG A 203 17.53 0.55 -1.85
CA ARG A 203 17.87 -0.76 -1.27
C ARG A 203 18.99 -0.64 -0.22
N HIS A 204 20.02 0.17 -0.51
CA HIS A 204 21.10 0.42 0.44
C HIS A 204 20.61 1.13 1.72
N GLU A 205 19.73 2.12 1.62
CA GLU A 205 19.15 2.78 2.79
C GLU A 205 18.35 1.80 3.67
N LEU A 206 17.58 0.90 3.06
CA LEU A 206 16.86 -0.15 3.80
C LEU A 206 17.82 -1.12 4.49
N GLU A 207 18.91 -1.51 3.83
CA GLU A 207 19.97 -2.34 4.42
C GLU A 207 20.65 -1.64 5.63
N GLN A 208 20.92 -0.34 5.53
CA GLN A 208 21.49 0.44 6.64
C GLN A 208 20.54 0.51 7.85
N ALA A 209 19.25 0.54 7.62
CA ALA A 209 18.21 0.48 8.65
C ALA A 209 17.89 -0.95 9.12
N ASP A 210 18.59 -1.96 8.61
CA ASP A 210 18.34 -3.41 8.80
C ASP A 210 16.87 -3.81 8.46
N VAL A 211 16.27 -3.15 7.48
CA VAL A 211 14.93 -3.45 6.97
C VAL A 211 15.02 -4.46 5.83
N PHE A 212 14.38 -5.60 6.01
CA PHE A 212 14.37 -6.66 5.00
C PHE A 212 13.50 -6.27 3.82
N HIS A 213 13.92 -6.70 2.63
CA HIS A 213 13.17 -6.35 1.43
C HIS A 213 13.27 -7.42 0.35
N VAL A 214 12.25 -7.45 -0.51
CA VAL A 214 12.23 -8.16 -1.79
C VAL A 214 11.72 -7.18 -2.84
N MET A 215 12.63 -6.55 -3.56
CA MET A 215 12.33 -5.50 -4.53
C MET A 215 12.37 -6.04 -5.96
N ALA A 216 11.32 -5.85 -6.74
CA ALA A 216 11.41 -6.14 -8.17
C ALA A 216 12.42 -5.21 -8.84
N THR A 217 13.11 -5.72 -9.84
CA THR A 217 14.13 -4.95 -10.58
C THR A 217 14.11 -5.27 -12.07
N THR A 218 14.89 -4.50 -12.85
CA THR A 218 15.01 -4.71 -14.28
C THR A 218 16.04 -5.80 -14.59
N ARG A 219 15.93 -6.44 -15.76
CA ARG A 219 16.88 -7.47 -16.21
C ARG A 219 18.33 -6.99 -16.31
N HIS A 220 18.52 -5.69 -16.52
CA HIS A 220 19.82 -5.06 -16.69
C HIS A 220 20.37 -4.43 -15.40
N ASP A 221 19.66 -4.53 -14.27
CA ASP A 221 20.23 -4.13 -12.99
C ASP A 221 21.47 -4.98 -12.69
N THR A 222 22.47 -4.38 -12.05
CA THR A 222 23.75 -5.05 -11.81
C THR A 222 23.97 -5.29 -10.33
N VAL A 223 24.59 -6.42 -10.02
CA VAL A 223 24.92 -6.87 -8.66
C VAL A 223 26.40 -7.26 -8.58
N VAL A 224 26.91 -7.29 -7.36
CA VAL A 224 28.26 -7.76 -7.06
C VAL A 224 28.20 -9.24 -6.72
N THR A 225 28.91 -10.07 -7.48
CA THR A 225 29.07 -11.49 -7.22
C THR A 225 30.44 -11.78 -6.63
N ARG A 226 30.72 -13.03 -6.25
CA ARG A 226 32.07 -13.46 -5.81
C ARG A 226 33.13 -13.24 -6.90
N TRP A 227 32.71 -13.27 -8.16
CA TRP A 227 33.63 -13.32 -9.30
C TRP A 227 33.67 -12.03 -10.12
N ALA A 228 32.66 -11.19 -10.00
CA ALA A 228 32.57 -9.99 -10.83
C ALA A 228 31.80 -8.86 -10.13
N LEU A 229 32.27 -7.63 -10.34
CA LEU A 229 31.53 -6.41 -10.08
C LEU A 229 30.56 -6.14 -11.24
N ASP A 230 29.45 -5.46 -10.94
CA ASP A 230 28.47 -5.04 -11.96
C ASP A 230 27.99 -6.16 -12.90
N HIS A 231 27.72 -7.33 -12.32
CA HIS A 231 27.20 -8.47 -13.06
C HIS A 231 25.68 -8.29 -13.29
N PRO A 232 25.20 -8.27 -14.56
CA PRO A 232 23.78 -8.13 -14.84
C PRO A 232 22.97 -9.30 -14.23
N VAL A 233 21.82 -8.99 -13.61
CA VAL A 233 21.04 -10.01 -12.92
C VAL A 233 20.55 -11.12 -13.82
N HIS A 234 20.25 -10.84 -15.10
CA HIS A 234 19.77 -11.86 -16.03
C HIS A 234 20.82 -12.90 -16.38
N ASP A 235 22.12 -12.59 -16.33
CA ASP A 235 23.22 -13.49 -16.67
C ASP A 235 23.48 -14.53 -15.57
N LEU A 236 22.89 -14.38 -14.39
CA LEU A 236 23.04 -15.32 -13.28
C LEU A 236 22.28 -16.64 -13.46
N PHE A 237 21.30 -16.71 -14.36
CA PHE A 237 20.35 -17.81 -14.44
C PHE A 237 20.49 -18.77 -15.62
N PRO A 238 21.08 -18.41 -16.78
CA PRO A 238 21.19 -19.31 -17.93
C PRO A 238 21.92 -20.62 -17.63
N ALA A 239 23.00 -20.56 -16.85
CA ALA A 239 23.79 -21.72 -16.47
C ALA A 239 23.26 -22.46 -15.23
N LEU A 240 22.13 -22.01 -14.64
CA LEU A 240 21.62 -22.58 -13.40
C LEU A 240 20.99 -23.97 -13.67
N PRO A 241 21.42 -25.03 -12.95
CA PRO A 241 20.86 -26.38 -13.14
C PRO A 241 19.34 -26.39 -12.95
N ARG A 242 18.64 -27.23 -13.75
CA ARG A 242 17.17 -27.35 -13.70
C ARG A 242 16.64 -27.64 -12.29
N GLN A 243 17.37 -28.40 -11.48
CA GLN A 243 16.99 -28.76 -10.11
C GLN A 243 16.93 -27.55 -9.15
N LYS A 244 17.60 -26.44 -9.48
CA LYS A 244 17.55 -25.18 -8.71
C LYS A 244 16.27 -24.39 -8.95
N TRP A 245 15.54 -24.69 -10.01
CA TRP A 245 14.24 -24.09 -10.30
C TRP A 245 13.15 -24.88 -9.57
N LYS A 246 12.32 -24.17 -8.79
CA LYS A 246 11.25 -24.76 -8.01
C LYS A 246 9.91 -24.20 -8.45
N ARG A 247 8.98 -25.06 -8.85
CA ARG A 247 7.61 -24.66 -9.19
C ARG A 247 6.84 -24.37 -7.91
N ARG A 248 6.40 -23.14 -7.73
CA ARG A 248 5.68 -22.67 -6.54
C ARG A 248 4.62 -21.65 -6.90
N SER A 249 3.54 -21.62 -6.11
CA SER A 249 2.56 -20.54 -6.13
C SER A 249 3.04 -19.38 -5.25
N CYS A 250 2.86 -18.16 -5.72
CA CYS A 250 3.08 -16.93 -4.93
C CYS A 250 1.77 -16.30 -4.43
N GLY A 251 0.71 -17.07 -4.31
CA GLY A 251 -0.60 -16.63 -3.84
C GLY A 251 -1.71 -16.92 -4.84
N ARG A 252 -2.94 -16.55 -4.47
CA ARG A 252 -4.12 -16.65 -5.34
C ARG A 252 -4.25 -15.39 -6.19
N GLY A 253 -4.76 -15.52 -7.40
CA GLY A 253 -5.19 -14.45 -8.28
C GLY A 253 -6.63 -14.65 -8.69
N ALA A 254 -7.21 -13.73 -9.48
CA ALA A 254 -8.59 -13.80 -9.97
C ALA A 254 -8.90 -15.11 -10.74
N HIS A 255 -7.89 -15.69 -11.38
CA HIS A 255 -8.02 -16.91 -12.19
C HIS A 255 -7.41 -18.18 -11.53
N GLY A 256 -7.20 -18.16 -10.19
CA GLY A 256 -6.63 -19.26 -9.43
C GLY A 256 -5.20 -19.03 -8.95
N PRO A 257 -4.46 -20.10 -8.56
CA PRO A 257 -3.10 -19.97 -8.04
C PRO A 257 -2.13 -19.38 -9.09
N ARG A 258 -1.33 -18.41 -8.67
CA ARG A 258 -0.26 -17.81 -9.50
C ARG A 258 0.99 -18.68 -9.42
N VAL A 259 1.12 -19.65 -10.30
CA VAL A 259 2.20 -20.64 -10.31
C VAL A 259 3.31 -20.24 -11.29
N PHE A 260 4.55 -20.25 -10.79
CA PHE A 260 5.74 -19.93 -11.57
C PHE A 260 6.89 -20.87 -11.20
N ASP A 261 7.92 -20.93 -12.04
CA ASP A 261 9.21 -21.53 -11.70
C ASP A 261 10.10 -20.45 -11.08
N TRP A 262 10.65 -20.73 -9.90
CA TRP A 262 11.45 -19.81 -9.11
C TRP A 262 12.83 -20.36 -8.87
N ALA A 263 13.83 -19.47 -8.93
CA ALA A 263 15.21 -19.79 -8.55
C ALA A 263 15.82 -18.61 -7.81
N ARG A 264 16.87 -18.84 -7.02
CA ARG A 264 17.65 -17.78 -6.38
C ARG A 264 19.14 -18.06 -6.51
N VAL A 265 19.92 -16.97 -6.62
CA VAL A 265 21.38 -16.98 -6.64
C VAL A 265 21.88 -16.01 -5.58
N GLU A 266 22.83 -16.46 -4.75
CA GLU A 266 23.43 -15.63 -3.71
C GLU A 266 24.39 -14.61 -4.34
N VAL A 267 24.28 -13.37 -3.88
CA VAL A 267 25.18 -12.26 -4.25
C VAL A 267 25.70 -11.59 -2.99
N ARG A 268 26.84 -10.90 -3.05
CA ARG A 268 27.50 -10.28 -1.87
C ARG A 268 27.63 -11.24 -0.67
N PRO A 269 28.14 -12.48 -0.81
CA PRO A 269 28.11 -13.51 0.24
C PRO A 269 28.97 -13.15 1.47
N TRP A 270 29.82 -12.12 1.37
CA TRP A 270 30.74 -11.64 2.42
C TRP A 270 30.18 -10.46 3.23
N HIS A 271 28.96 -9.98 2.93
CA HIS A 271 28.48 -8.73 3.51
C HIS A 271 28.23 -8.85 5.02
N ARG A 272 27.53 -9.87 5.47
CA ARG A 272 27.23 -10.18 6.87
C ARG A 272 26.95 -11.67 7.03
N GLU A 273 27.37 -12.27 8.14
CA GLU A 273 27.15 -13.69 8.40
C GLU A 273 25.66 -14.01 8.69
N ASP A 274 24.98 -13.11 9.36
CA ASP A 274 23.57 -13.23 9.77
C ASP A 274 22.57 -12.75 8.72
N ARG A 275 23.03 -12.23 7.59
CA ARG A 275 22.21 -11.71 6.49
C ARG A 275 22.60 -12.32 5.15
N ARG A 276 21.67 -12.31 4.22
CA ARG A 276 21.90 -12.76 2.83
C ARG A 276 21.34 -11.78 1.83
N HIS A 277 22.02 -11.71 0.70
CA HIS A 277 21.57 -11.03 -0.49
C HIS A 277 21.29 -12.06 -1.58
N TRP A 278 20.10 -12.00 -2.15
CA TRP A 278 19.68 -12.89 -3.21
C TRP A 278 19.21 -12.12 -4.43
N VAL A 279 19.59 -12.61 -5.62
CA VAL A 279 18.83 -12.34 -6.83
C VAL A 279 17.85 -13.50 -7.01
N ILE A 280 16.59 -13.16 -7.18
CA ILE A 280 15.51 -14.13 -7.36
C ILE A 280 14.99 -13.97 -8.79
N ALA A 281 14.81 -15.08 -9.51
CA ALA A 281 14.14 -15.12 -10.80
C ALA A 281 12.79 -15.82 -10.67
N ARG A 282 11.76 -15.22 -11.27
CA ARG A 282 10.43 -15.77 -11.45
C ARG A 282 10.18 -15.97 -12.94
N ARG A 283 10.06 -17.19 -13.38
CA ARG A 283 9.86 -17.57 -14.78
C ARG A 283 8.44 -18.05 -15.02
N SER A 284 7.80 -17.52 -16.06
CA SER A 284 6.48 -17.99 -16.50
C SER A 284 6.53 -19.48 -16.90
N VAL A 285 5.51 -20.26 -16.45
CA VAL A 285 5.41 -21.67 -16.81
C VAL A 285 4.99 -21.83 -18.27
N SER A 286 4.09 -20.99 -18.76
CA SER A 286 3.58 -21.02 -20.13
C SER A 286 4.48 -20.31 -21.14
N ARG A 287 5.26 -19.31 -20.68
CA ARG A 287 6.19 -18.51 -21.49
C ARG A 287 7.55 -18.42 -20.80
N PRO A 288 8.40 -19.46 -20.91
CA PRO A 288 9.66 -19.55 -20.16
C PRO A 288 10.66 -18.42 -20.41
N ASP A 289 10.55 -17.70 -21.52
CA ASP A 289 11.38 -16.53 -21.85
C ASP A 289 10.98 -15.28 -21.05
N GLU A 290 9.77 -15.28 -20.46
CA GLU A 290 9.32 -14.20 -19.58
C GLU A 290 9.82 -14.43 -18.17
N ILE A 291 10.87 -13.71 -17.80
CA ILE A 291 11.49 -13.77 -16.48
C ILE A 291 11.43 -12.40 -15.81
N SER A 292 10.93 -12.37 -14.59
CA SER A 292 10.99 -11.21 -13.69
C SER A 292 12.07 -11.42 -12.64
N TYR A 293 12.76 -10.36 -12.24
CA TYR A 293 13.89 -10.40 -11.32
C TYR A 293 13.60 -9.59 -10.07
N TYR A 294 14.14 -10.04 -8.93
CA TYR A 294 14.02 -9.38 -7.64
C TYR A 294 15.38 -9.38 -6.94
N ILE A 295 15.64 -8.30 -6.20
CA ILE A 295 16.77 -8.22 -5.26
C ILE A 295 16.21 -8.35 -3.85
N ALA A 296 16.77 -9.25 -3.05
CA ALA A 296 16.37 -9.45 -1.67
C ALA A 296 17.54 -9.24 -0.71
N TYR A 297 17.25 -8.61 0.42
CA TYR A 297 18.06 -8.59 1.63
C TYR A 297 17.24 -9.17 2.77
N CYS A 298 17.77 -10.16 3.47
CA CYS A 298 17.01 -10.94 4.44
C CYS A 298 17.89 -11.65 5.46
N PRO A 299 17.32 -12.20 6.55
CA PRO A 299 18.02 -13.11 7.46
C PRO A 299 18.63 -14.32 6.73
N ALA A 300 19.74 -14.87 7.27
CA ALA A 300 20.48 -15.95 6.64
C ALA A 300 19.64 -17.23 6.48
N ASP A 301 18.73 -17.49 7.39
CA ASP A 301 17.83 -18.65 7.43
C ASP A 301 16.59 -18.52 6.55
N THR A 302 16.39 -17.37 5.86
CA THR A 302 15.22 -17.13 5.03
C THR A 302 15.13 -18.13 3.89
N THR A 303 14.03 -18.84 3.81
CA THR A 303 13.76 -19.86 2.78
C THR A 303 13.37 -19.22 1.45
N LEU A 304 13.47 -19.99 0.35
CA LEU A 304 12.97 -19.54 -0.94
C LEU A 304 11.43 -19.33 -0.92
N ASP A 305 10.70 -20.17 -0.20
CA ASP A 305 9.24 -20.08 -0.12
C ASP A 305 8.79 -18.80 0.61
N GLN A 306 9.52 -18.37 1.66
CA GLN A 306 9.29 -17.07 2.29
C GLN A 306 9.54 -15.90 1.32
N LEU A 307 10.66 -15.92 0.59
CA LEU A 307 10.96 -14.88 -0.40
C LEU A 307 9.90 -14.83 -1.53
N ILE A 308 9.40 -15.98 -1.97
CA ILE A 308 8.30 -16.08 -2.94
C ILE A 308 7.01 -15.47 -2.38
N HIS A 309 6.71 -15.73 -1.10
CA HIS A 309 5.54 -15.16 -0.44
C HIS A 309 5.63 -13.62 -0.40
N ILE A 310 6.79 -13.07 -0.01
CA ILE A 310 6.99 -11.62 0.02
C ILE A 310 6.93 -11.00 -1.38
N ALA A 311 7.57 -11.61 -2.39
CA ALA A 311 7.44 -11.17 -3.77
C ALA A 311 5.98 -11.21 -4.26
N GLY A 312 5.23 -12.22 -3.82
CA GLY A 312 3.80 -12.40 -4.12
C GLY A 312 2.90 -11.40 -3.41
N SER A 313 3.25 -10.95 -2.21
CA SER A 313 2.45 -9.98 -1.45
C SER A 313 2.32 -8.62 -2.14
N ARG A 314 3.21 -8.28 -3.10
CA ARG A 314 3.11 -7.05 -3.89
C ARG A 314 1.72 -6.88 -4.54
N TRP A 315 1.10 -7.97 -4.98
CA TRP A 315 -0.25 -7.89 -5.57
C TRP A 315 -1.34 -7.47 -4.58
N ALA A 316 -1.06 -7.53 -3.28
CA ALA A 316 -2.02 -7.06 -2.28
C ALA A 316 -2.33 -5.56 -2.41
N VAL A 317 -1.39 -4.73 -2.90
CA VAL A 317 -1.65 -3.30 -3.14
C VAL A 317 -2.64 -3.08 -4.28
N GLU A 318 -2.57 -3.91 -5.33
CA GLU A 318 -3.54 -3.85 -6.45
C GLU A 318 -4.97 -4.17 -5.97
N GLU A 319 -5.11 -5.15 -5.05
CA GLU A 319 -6.38 -5.46 -4.40
C GLU A 319 -6.85 -4.32 -3.47
N CYS A 320 -5.93 -3.66 -2.74
CA CYS A 320 -6.24 -2.46 -1.96
C CYS A 320 -6.74 -1.32 -2.87
N PHE A 321 -6.09 -1.08 -3.99
CA PHE A 321 -6.56 -0.05 -4.94
C PHE A 321 -7.92 -0.40 -5.51
N GLN A 322 -8.14 -1.66 -5.89
CA GLN A 322 -9.42 -2.10 -6.41
C GLN A 322 -10.55 -1.91 -5.40
N SER A 323 -10.39 -2.43 -4.18
CA SER A 323 -11.42 -2.31 -3.14
C SER A 323 -11.61 -0.86 -2.69
N ALA A 324 -10.54 -0.09 -2.48
CA ALA A 324 -10.65 1.31 -2.11
C ALA A 324 -11.36 2.17 -3.17
N LYS A 325 -11.15 1.88 -4.47
CA LYS A 325 -11.87 2.55 -5.55
C LYS A 325 -13.33 2.12 -5.63
N GLN A 326 -13.60 0.83 -5.65
CA GLN A 326 -14.94 0.29 -5.84
C GLN A 326 -15.85 0.50 -4.62
N GLU A 327 -15.32 0.28 -3.41
CA GLU A 327 -16.13 0.30 -2.19
C GLU A 327 -16.08 1.65 -1.47
N CYS A 328 -14.92 2.35 -1.49
CA CYS A 328 -14.72 3.60 -0.76
C CYS A 328 -14.55 4.83 -1.66
N GLY A 329 -14.77 4.72 -2.97
CA GLY A 329 -14.74 5.86 -3.88
C GLY A 329 -13.40 6.61 -3.92
N LEU A 330 -12.26 5.90 -3.77
CA LEU A 330 -10.92 6.50 -3.75
C LEU A 330 -10.65 7.38 -5.00
N ASP A 331 -11.23 7.09 -6.16
CA ASP A 331 -11.11 7.83 -7.41
C ASP A 331 -12.35 8.66 -7.78
N ASP A 332 -13.43 8.57 -6.99
CA ASP A 332 -14.71 9.23 -7.20
C ASP A 332 -14.76 10.67 -6.67
N TYR A 333 -13.73 11.46 -6.93
CA TYR A 333 -13.66 12.83 -6.44
C TYR A 333 -13.59 13.87 -7.56
N GLN A 334 -14.06 15.08 -7.23
CA GLN A 334 -14.05 16.25 -8.13
C GLN A 334 -13.18 17.40 -7.60
N VAL A 335 -12.51 17.21 -6.46
CA VAL A 335 -11.60 18.20 -5.91
C VAL A 335 -10.43 18.47 -6.87
N ARG A 336 -10.04 19.74 -6.98
CA ARG A 336 -8.95 20.17 -7.88
C ARG A 336 -7.73 20.66 -7.13
N ARG A 337 -7.93 21.13 -5.88
CA ARG A 337 -6.85 21.66 -5.07
C ARG A 337 -6.05 20.57 -4.40
N TYR A 338 -4.78 20.82 -4.16
CA TYR A 338 -3.83 19.92 -3.51
C TYR A 338 -4.30 19.49 -2.10
N PRO A 339 -4.69 20.42 -1.20
CA PRO A 339 -5.23 20.01 0.10
C PRO A 339 -6.52 19.20 -0.02
N GLY A 340 -7.39 19.54 -0.97
CA GLY A 340 -8.64 18.81 -1.19
C GLY A 340 -8.41 17.36 -1.62
N TRP A 341 -7.38 17.10 -2.44
CA TRP A 341 -6.98 15.74 -2.82
C TRP A 341 -6.55 14.94 -1.57
N HIS A 342 -5.64 15.49 -0.76
CA HIS A 342 -5.17 14.80 0.46
C HIS A 342 -6.31 14.52 1.44
N ARG A 343 -7.22 15.47 1.62
CA ARG A 343 -8.40 15.33 2.48
C ARG A 343 -9.34 14.23 2.02
N HIS A 344 -9.67 14.21 0.72
CA HIS A 344 -10.51 13.14 0.16
C HIS A 344 -9.85 11.78 0.30
N ILE A 345 -8.61 11.64 -0.16
CA ILE A 345 -7.90 10.36 -0.12
C ILE A 345 -7.75 9.85 1.32
N THR A 346 -7.45 10.71 2.29
CA THR A 346 -7.37 10.32 3.71
C THR A 346 -8.69 9.78 4.24
N LEU A 347 -9.81 10.44 3.97
CA LEU A 347 -11.13 9.95 4.42
C LEU A 347 -11.54 8.66 3.69
N ALA A 348 -11.17 8.50 2.42
CA ALA A 348 -11.38 7.25 1.69
C ALA A 348 -10.51 6.10 2.25
N MET A 349 -9.26 6.40 2.64
CA MET A 349 -8.39 5.42 3.31
C MET A 349 -8.93 5.04 4.69
N ALA A 350 -9.45 5.98 5.47
CA ALA A 350 -10.11 5.70 6.75
C ALA A 350 -11.33 4.79 6.59
N ALA A 351 -12.15 5.03 5.58
CA ALA A 351 -13.28 4.17 5.23
C ALA A 351 -12.82 2.76 4.81
N HIS A 352 -11.77 2.66 3.99
CA HIS A 352 -11.19 1.38 3.57
C HIS A 352 -10.57 0.60 4.76
N ALA A 353 -9.87 1.28 5.66
CA ALA A 353 -9.33 0.68 6.88
C ALA A 353 -10.45 0.09 7.76
N CYS A 354 -11.55 0.84 7.94
CA CYS A 354 -12.75 0.35 8.63
C CYS A 354 -13.28 -0.95 8.02
N LEU A 355 -13.49 -1.02 6.71
CA LEU A 355 -13.96 -2.23 6.03
C LEU A 355 -12.98 -3.40 6.18
N THR A 356 -11.69 -3.13 6.14
CA THR A 356 -10.65 -4.14 6.31
C THR A 356 -10.67 -4.73 7.72
N VAL A 357 -10.81 -3.91 8.76
CA VAL A 357 -10.93 -4.36 10.16
C VAL A 357 -12.20 -5.16 10.39
N LEU A 358 -13.33 -4.72 9.85
CA LEU A 358 -14.59 -5.47 9.91
C LEU A 358 -14.46 -6.85 9.29
N ARG A 359 -13.82 -6.94 8.11
CA ARG A 359 -13.55 -8.22 7.43
C ARG A 359 -12.64 -9.13 8.27
N ALA A 360 -11.59 -8.58 8.88
CA ALA A 360 -10.71 -9.33 9.75
C ALA A 360 -11.44 -9.94 10.94
N ARG A 361 -12.29 -9.16 11.61
CA ARG A 361 -13.10 -9.63 12.74
C ARG A 361 -14.12 -10.71 12.34
N ALA A 362 -14.76 -10.57 11.18
CA ALA A 362 -15.67 -11.59 10.66
C ALA A 362 -14.95 -12.93 10.43
N LEU A 363 -13.74 -12.91 9.84
CA LEU A 363 -12.94 -14.10 9.63
C LEU A 363 -12.46 -14.75 10.94
N ASP A 364 -12.16 -13.96 11.97
CA ASP A 364 -11.81 -14.47 13.29
C ASP A 364 -13.01 -15.16 13.96
N THR A 365 -14.22 -14.64 13.79
CA THR A 365 -15.46 -15.25 14.30
C THR A 365 -15.75 -16.59 13.61
N ASP A 366 -15.65 -16.65 12.28
CA ASP A 366 -15.84 -17.88 11.51
C ASP A 366 -14.82 -18.97 11.91
N LYS A 367 -13.57 -18.59 12.16
CA LYS A 367 -12.53 -19.53 12.65
C LYS A 367 -12.86 -20.06 14.04
N ALA A 368 -13.33 -19.20 14.95
CA ALA A 368 -13.70 -19.59 16.32
C ALA A 368 -14.92 -20.53 16.35
N GLU A 369 -15.84 -20.40 15.41
CA GLU A 369 -17.01 -21.30 15.28
C GLU A 369 -16.64 -22.66 14.66
N THR A 370 -15.63 -22.69 13.78
CA THR A 370 -15.19 -23.94 13.12
C THR A 370 -14.20 -24.76 13.94
N ASP A 371 -13.49 -24.14 14.90
CA ASP A 371 -12.59 -24.78 15.86
C ASP A 371 -13.13 -24.59 17.29
N PRO A 372 -14.14 -25.35 17.79
CA PRO A 372 -14.61 -25.25 19.16
C PRO A 372 -13.48 -25.65 20.12
N PRO A 373 -13.37 -24.96 21.28
CA PRO A 373 -12.31 -25.26 22.24
C PRO A 373 -12.39 -26.75 22.64
N SER A 374 -11.28 -27.45 22.48
CA SER A 374 -11.14 -28.83 22.93
C SER A 374 -11.54 -28.90 24.41
N SER A 375 -12.64 -29.58 24.71
CA SER A 375 -13.11 -29.83 26.06
C SER A 375 -12.01 -30.52 26.87
N SER A 376 -11.36 -29.79 27.76
CA SER A 376 -10.48 -30.39 28.77
C SER A 376 -11.31 -31.25 29.67
N THR A 377 -11.30 -32.56 29.43
CA THR A 377 -11.86 -33.58 30.31
C THR A 377 -11.04 -33.55 31.62
N SER A 378 -11.58 -32.90 32.61
CA SER A 378 -11.07 -33.00 33.98
C SER A 378 -11.25 -34.44 34.46
N ALA A 379 -10.18 -35.22 34.47
CA ALA A 379 -10.18 -36.50 35.16
C ALA A 379 -10.24 -36.25 36.69
N SER A 380 -11.36 -36.59 37.30
CA SER A 380 -11.50 -36.65 38.75
C SER A 380 -10.58 -37.74 39.31
N PRO A 381 -9.84 -37.50 40.40
CA PRO A 381 -9.09 -38.56 41.06
C PRO A 381 -10.04 -39.53 41.74
N LYS A 382 -9.93 -40.81 41.43
CA LYS A 382 -10.58 -41.87 42.20
C LYS A 382 -9.94 -41.91 43.58
N SER A 383 -10.77 -41.76 44.60
CA SER A 383 -10.44 -42.06 46.01
C SER A 383 -10.55 -43.57 46.18
N ASP A 384 -9.44 -44.24 46.43
CA ASP A 384 -9.44 -45.58 47.01
C ASP A 384 -9.50 -45.44 48.53
N ALA A 385 -10.55 -46.08 49.11
CA ALA A 385 -10.64 -46.46 50.51
C ALA A 385 -10.37 -47.91 50.64
#